data_b771e3564f92de30b858a47c40180ee8
#
_entry.id   b771e3564f92de30b858a47c40180ee8
#
_cell.length_a   1.000
_cell.length_b   1.000
_cell.length_c   1.000
_cell.angle_alpha   90.00
_cell.angle_beta   90.00
_cell.angle_gamma   90.00
#
_symmetry.space_group_name_H-M   'P 1'
#
loop_
_entity.id
_entity.type
_entity.pdbx_description
1 polymer ?
#
loop_
_entity_poly.entity_id
_entity_poly.type
_entity_poly.pdbx_seq_one_letter_code
_entity_poly.pdbx_strand_id
1 'polypeptide(L)'
;MTPTTAQIMTENTVSQTYRATYSPDDNKLRLYASLRLDEETYSLINKAGFRWAPKQKLFVAPAWTPGREDVLLSLAGDIEDEDSTLFDRQEQRAGRFSDYSDRRAVESEQALAHVDSLASAVPLGQPILVGHHSERRARRHAQKIESGMKRAVMLFERAEYWEQRAQASLRHAKYKERPDVRYRRIKKIEAELRKSQKHIARSEKYMTMWRAQTLDLKMALLVSNYDHIHACFTLDKYPRPAEKSQYEGSMSLHSALSEEIITFEQARDIAIRCHERTINHQQRWVNHYQNRLAYERAMLNENGGVVTRTQEFEPGGQVLSRGEWLSGTSFADWSVTGRVRRKRRYRMILSSGARRRRFSRWPQKLCSVSVCRLWSGTWCVT
;
A
#
# COMPACT_ATOMS: atom_id res chain seq x y z
N MET A 1 53.47 -18.07 47.82
CA MET A 1 52.16 -18.57 47.42
C MET A 1 51.25 -17.36 47.19
N THR A 2 51.11 -16.94 45.97
CA THR A 2 50.24 -15.82 45.58
C THR A 2 48.95 -16.40 44.96
N PRO A 3 47.75 -15.96 45.39
CA PRO A 3 46.52 -16.44 44.73
C PRO A 3 46.29 -15.69 43.42
N THR A 4 46.12 -16.45 42.40
CA THR A 4 45.72 -16.02 41.04
C THR A 4 44.32 -15.42 41.08
N THR A 5 44.21 -14.14 40.83
CA THR A 5 42.93 -13.44 40.69
C THR A 5 42.29 -13.86 39.31
N ALA A 6 41.30 -14.73 39.36
CA ALA A 6 40.47 -15.02 38.20
C ALA A 6 39.57 -13.79 37.96
N GLN A 7 39.87 -13.05 36.88
CA GLN A 7 38.98 -12.03 36.35
C GLN A 7 37.73 -12.70 35.76
N ILE A 8 36.64 -12.58 36.49
CA ILE A 8 35.30 -12.90 35.95
C ILE A 8 34.98 -11.79 34.94
N MET A 9 35.20 -12.06 33.67
CA MET A 9 34.63 -11.28 32.58
C MET A 9 33.11 -11.52 32.56
N THR A 10 32.34 -10.67 33.22
CA THR A 10 30.92 -10.59 32.99
C THR A 10 30.72 -10.04 31.59
N GLU A 11 30.51 -10.92 30.63
CA GLU A 11 29.95 -10.57 29.34
C GLU A 11 28.57 -9.96 29.57
N ASN A 12 28.47 -8.63 29.50
CA ASN A 12 27.21 -7.93 29.37
C ASN A 12 26.64 -8.28 27.99
N THR A 13 26.01 -9.42 27.89
CA THR A 13 25.15 -9.77 26.75
C THR A 13 23.96 -8.81 26.81
N VAL A 14 24.06 -7.72 26.07
CA VAL A 14 22.94 -6.81 25.85
C VAL A 14 21.89 -7.63 25.09
N SER A 15 20.86 -8.09 25.82
CA SER A 15 19.78 -8.86 25.24
C SER A 15 19.08 -7.99 24.20
N GLN A 16 18.91 -8.53 22.99
CA GLN A 16 18.19 -7.86 21.93
C GLN A 16 16.72 -7.77 22.32
N THR A 17 16.19 -6.56 22.38
CA THR A 17 14.76 -6.31 22.66
C THR A 17 14.03 -5.91 21.40
N TYR A 18 12.86 -6.50 21.22
CA TYR A 18 11.95 -6.19 20.12
C TYR A 18 10.69 -5.53 20.68
N ARG A 19 10.24 -4.49 20.03
CA ARG A 19 8.93 -3.86 20.28
C ARG A 19 8.15 -3.86 18.97
N ALA A 20 6.97 -4.43 18.99
CA ALA A 20 6.07 -4.44 17.84
C ALA A 20 4.91 -3.48 18.07
N THR A 21 4.54 -2.71 17.05
CA THR A 21 3.39 -1.79 17.12
C THR A 21 2.50 -1.90 15.89
N TYR A 22 1.22 -1.57 16.08
CA TYR A 22 0.23 -1.47 15.04
C TYR A 22 -0.38 -0.08 14.99
N SER A 23 -0.49 0.51 13.79
CA SER A 23 -1.18 1.78 13.60
C SER A 23 -2.46 1.57 12.77
N PRO A 24 -3.64 1.84 13.33
CA PRO A 24 -4.92 1.71 12.63
C PRO A 24 -5.09 2.73 11.51
N ASP A 25 -4.46 3.91 11.58
CA ASP A 25 -4.53 4.96 10.57
C ASP A 25 -4.04 4.54 9.19
N ASP A 26 -2.88 3.89 9.14
CA ASP A 26 -2.27 3.44 7.89
C ASP A 26 -2.33 1.93 7.69
N ASN A 27 -2.90 1.19 8.66
CA ASN A 27 -3.02 -0.26 8.67
C ASN A 27 -1.68 -0.97 8.54
N LYS A 28 -0.67 -0.52 9.29
CA LYS A 28 0.69 -1.03 9.19
C LYS A 28 1.18 -1.55 10.51
N LEU A 29 1.93 -2.63 10.41
CA LEU A 29 2.72 -3.20 11.48
C LEU A 29 4.14 -2.64 11.43
N ARG A 30 4.73 -2.39 12.60
CA ARG A 30 6.09 -1.89 12.77
C ARG A 30 6.83 -2.73 13.78
N LEU A 31 8.12 -2.90 13.54
CA LEU A 31 9.02 -3.56 14.46
C LEU A 31 10.21 -2.66 14.76
N TYR A 32 10.39 -2.37 16.03
CA TYR A 32 11.54 -1.68 16.58
C TYR A 32 12.51 -2.73 17.12
N ALA A 33 13.76 -2.62 16.78
CA ALA A 33 14.83 -3.47 17.27
C ALA A 33 15.90 -2.61 17.95
N SER A 34 16.32 -2.97 19.14
CA SER A 34 17.33 -2.22 19.92
C SER A 34 18.73 -2.32 19.28
N LEU A 35 19.01 -3.45 18.65
CA LEU A 35 20.28 -3.76 17.98
C LEU A 35 20.05 -4.16 16.52
N ARG A 36 21.16 -4.32 15.79
CA ARG A 36 21.13 -4.88 14.44
C ARG A 36 20.64 -6.32 14.49
N LEU A 37 19.71 -6.68 13.60
CA LEU A 37 19.18 -8.03 13.50
C LEU A 37 20.25 -9.02 13.05
N ASP A 38 20.17 -10.23 13.57
CA ASP A 38 20.87 -11.39 13.06
C ASP A 38 20.34 -11.80 11.66
N GLU A 39 21.09 -12.58 10.93
CA GLU A 39 20.77 -12.94 9.54
C GLU A 39 19.47 -13.75 9.43
N GLU A 40 19.23 -14.65 10.38
CA GLU A 40 18.03 -15.50 10.41
C GLU A 40 16.77 -14.66 10.64
N THR A 41 16.77 -13.83 11.68
CA THR A 41 15.66 -12.92 11.99
C THR A 41 15.43 -11.90 10.87
N TYR A 42 16.51 -11.35 10.29
CA TYR A 42 16.39 -10.46 9.15
C TYR A 42 15.76 -11.14 7.93
N SER A 43 16.16 -12.39 7.63
CA SER A 43 15.58 -13.19 6.56
C SER A 43 14.10 -13.47 6.80
N LEU A 44 13.71 -13.84 8.04
CA LEU A 44 12.32 -14.07 8.45
C LEU A 44 11.44 -12.83 8.23
N ILE A 45 11.90 -11.67 8.74
CA ILE A 45 11.19 -10.39 8.61
C ILE A 45 11.06 -9.96 7.14
N ASN A 46 12.14 -10.13 6.35
CA ASN A 46 12.14 -9.76 4.95
C ASN A 46 11.21 -10.68 4.13
N LYS A 47 11.18 -12.00 4.41
CA LYS A 47 10.23 -12.95 3.81
C LYS A 47 8.77 -12.60 4.16
N ALA A 48 8.51 -12.11 5.37
CA ALA A 48 7.20 -11.60 5.77
C ALA A 48 6.84 -10.27 5.07
N GLY A 49 7.78 -9.66 4.37
CA GLY A 49 7.58 -8.45 3.56
C GLY A 49 7.76 -7.14 4.32
N PHE A 50 8.42 -7.17 5.49
CA PHE A 50 8.83 -5.95 6.17
C PHE A 50 10.01 -5.30 5.44
N ARG A 51 10.06 -3.97 5.47
CA ARG A 51 11.11 -3.16 4.86
C ARG A 51 11.75 -2.26 5.92
N TRP A 52 13.08 -2.20 5.91
CA TRP A 52 13.81 -1.28 6.76
C TRP A 52 13.57 0.17 6.36
N ALA A 53 13.21 1.01 7.31
CA ALA A 53 13.03 2.45 7.16
C ALA A 53 14.16 3.20 7.89
N PRO A 54 15.28 3.52 7.22
CA PRO A 54 16.51 3.97 7.89
C PRO A 54 16.33 5.30 8.64
N LYS A 55 15.44 6.18 8.18
CA LYS A 55 15.16 7.47 8.84
C LYS A 55 14.29 7.34 10.09
N GLN A 56 13.52 6.28 10.19
CA GLN A 56 12.67 5.97 11.34
C GLN A 56 13.31 4.92 12.27
N LYS A 57 14.39 4.28 11.82
CA LYS A 57 15.11 3.22 12.53
C LYS A 57 14.21 2.05 12.95
N LEU A 58 13.31 1.63 12.04
CA LEU A 58 12.37 0.54 12.29
C LEU A 58 12.06 -0.22 10.99
N PHE A 59 11.47 -1.41 11.13
CA PHE A 59 10.94 -2.19 10.01
C PHE A 59 9.45 -1.94 9.88
N VAL A 60 8.96 -1.71 8.65
CA VAL A 60 7.55 -1.41 8.35
C VAL A 60 7.00 -2.44 7.38
N ALA A 61 5.84 -3.00 7.71
CA ALA A 61 5.06 -3.80 6.77
C ALA A 61 4.20 -2.91 5.86
N PRO A 62 3.92 -3.33 4.61
CA PRO A 62 3.06 -2.57 3.70
C PRO A 62 1.60 -2.51 4.17
N ALA A 63 1.10 -3.58 4.81
CA ALA A 63 -0.24 -3.67 5.42
C ALA A 63 -0.28 -4.80 6.45
N TRP A 64 -1.25 -4.77 7.33
CA TRP A 64 -1.51 -5.87 8.26
C TRP A 64 -1.97 -7.13 7.51
N THR A 65 -1.47 -8.28 7.91
CA THR A 65 -1.96 -9.61 7.54
C THR A 65 -1.74 -10.57 8.71
N PRO A 66 -2.56 -11.65 8.86
CA PRO A 66 -2.39 -12.60 9.95
C PRO A 66 -0.97 -13.17 10.06
N GLY A 67 -0.34 -13.53 8.93
CA GLY A 67 1.01 -14.11 8.95
C GLY A 67 2.10 -13.10 9.35
N ARG A 68 1.91 -11.81 9.10
CA ARG A 68 2.82 -10.76 9.58
C ARG A 68 2.67 -10.50 11.06
N GLU A 69 1.43 -10.57 11.55
CA GLU A 69 1.13 -10.51 12.97
C GLU A 69 1.79 -11.67 13.71
N ASP A 70 1.70 -12.91 13.19
CA ASP A 70 2.34 -14.10 13.78
C ASP A 70 3.86 -13.92 13.90
N VAL A 71 4.50 -13.38 12.86
CA VAL A 71 5.95 -13.11 12.89
C VAL A 71 6.30 -12.08 13.96
N LEU A 72 5.51 -11.02 14.13
CA LEU A 72 5.76 -10.04 15.18
C LEU A 72 5.52 -10.60 16.58
N LEU A 73 4.45 -11.36 16.77
CA LEU A 73 4.16 -12.02 18.04
C LEU A 73 5.26 -13.02 18.42
N SER A 74 5.83 -13.75 17.44
CA SER A 74 6.94 -14.66 17.70
C SER A 74 8.24 -13.96 18.13
N LEU A 75 8.44 -12.70 17.72
CA LEU A 75 9.65 -11.92 18.02
C LEU A 75 9.50 -11.03 19.26
N ALA A 76 8.40 -10.31 19.37
CA ALA A 76 8.16 -9.30 20.41
C ALA A 76 7.24 -9.78 21.54
N GLY A 77 6.52 -10.90 21.33
CA GLY A 77 5.57 -11.43 22.30
C GLY A 77 4.22 -10.72 22.30
N ASP A 78 4.20 -9.41 22.11
CA ASP A 78 2.99 -8.58 22.08
C ASP A 78 3.09 -7.50 20.99
N ILE A 79 1.93 -6.94 20.62
CA ILE A 79 1.81 -5.86 19.63
C ILE A 79 1.05 -4.71 20.27
N GLU A 80 1.76 -3.64 20.56
CA GLU A 80 1.22 -2.44 21.17
C GLU A 80 0.59 -1.49 20.12
N ASP A 81 -0.21 -0.54 20.57
CA ASP A 81 -0.66 0.55 19.72
C ASP A 81 0.50 1.51 19.42
N GLU A 82 0.49 2.09 18.22
CA GLU A 82 1.50 3.07 17.82
C GLU A 82 1.23 4.43 18.46
N ASP A 83 2.22 4.97 19.17
CA ASP A 83 2.11 6.24 19.90
C ASP A 83 1.93 7.46 18.97
N SER A 84 2.50 7.40 17.76
CA SER A 84 2.45 8.50 16.80
C SER A 84 1.29 8.36 15.81
N THR A 85 0.54 9.45 15.63
CA THR A 85 -0.53 9.50 14.62
C THR A 85 0.04 9.54 13.19
N LEU A 86 -0.80 9.30 12.20
CA LEU A 86 -0.40 9.49 10.80
C LEU A 86 -0.01 10.95 10.53
N PHE A 87 -0.73 11.90 11.16
CA PHE A 87 -0.47 13.32 10.99
C PHE A 87 0.91 13.69 11.53
N ASP A 88 1.26 13.29 12.75
CA ASP A 88 2.56 13.55 13.37
C ASP A 88 3.72 13.04 12.52
N ARG A 89 3.58 11.81 11.99
CA ARG A 89 4.58 11.21 11.10
C ARG A 89 4.75 11.98 9.77
N GLN A 90 3.65 12.51 9.22
CA GLN A 90 3.71 13.32 8.00
C GLN A 90 4.25 14.72 8.28
N GLU A 91 3.97 15.27 9.44
CA GLU A 91 4.53 16.55 9.91
C GLU A 91 6.05 16.44 10.11
N GLN A 92 6.52 15.44 10.83
CA GLN A 92 7.96 15.16 10.98
C GLN A 92 8.65 14.95 9.62
N ARG A 93 7.96 14.32 8.68
CA ARG A 93 8.47 14.15 7.31
C ARG A 93 8.53 15.47 6.57
N ALA A 94 7.52 16.31 6.71
CA ALA A 94 7.47 17.65 6.13
C ALA A 94 8.58 18.54 6.70
N GLY A 95 8.78 18.51 8.03
CA GLY A 95 9.89 19.21 8.68
C GLY A 95 11.25 18.84 8.09
N ARG A 96 11.53 17.52 7.94
CA ARG A 96 12.79 17.08 7.29
C ARG A 96 12.92 17.55 5.84
N PHE A 97 11.82 17.66 5.10
CA PHE A 97 11.86 18.18 3.73
C PHE A 97 12.08 19.69 3.71
N SER A 98 11.50 20.43 4.67
CA SER A 98 11.79 21.85 4.87
C SER A 98 13.27 22.07 5.17
N ASP A 99 13.85 21.31 6.12
CA ASP A 99 15.29 21.38 6.41
C ASP A 99 16.17 21.15 5.17
N TYR A 100 15.74 20.25 4.26
CA TYR A 100 16.48 20.02 3.01
C TYR A 100 16.30 21.18 2.04
N SER A 101 15.12 21.80 1.98
CA SER A 101 14.84 23.00 1.19
C SER A 101 15.75 24.14 1.64
N ASP A 102 15.75 24.44 2.93
CA ASP A 102 16.52 25.53 3.53
C ASP A 102 18.01 25.39 3.27
N ARG A 103 18.56 24.19 3.45
CA ARG A 103 19.97 23.90 3.14
C ARG A 103 20.29 24.14 1.67
N ARG A 104 19.44 23.72 0.74
CA ARG A 104 19.66 23.94 -0.69
C ARG A 104 19.49 25.38 -1.10
N ALA A 105 18.60 26.12 -0.43
CA ALA A 105 18.46 27.56 -0.63
C ALA A 105 19.73 28.29 -0.22
N VAL A 106 20.25 28.04 0.98
CA VAL A 106 21.52 28.61 1.46
C VAL A 106 22.71 28.26 0.54
N GLU A 107 22.81 26.99 0.10
CA GLU A 107 23.86 26.59 -0.84
C GLU A 107 23.73 27.29 -2.21
N SER A 108 22.50 27.58 -2.65
CA SER A 108 22.21 28.33 -3.88
C SER A 108 22.67 29.75 -3.74
N GLU A 109 22.32 30.43 -2.64
CA GLU A 109 22.76 31.82 -2.35
C GLU A 109 24.28 31.93 -2.27
N GLN A 110 24.95 31.00 -1.60
CA GLN A 110 26.41 30.94 -1.54
C GLN A 110 27.03 30.72 -2.94
N ALA A 111 26.41 29.90 -3.78
CA ALA A 111 26.89 29.68 -5.14
C ALA A 111 26.72 30.92 -6.00
N LEU A 112 25.60 31.66 -5.84
CA LEU A 112 25.38 32.95 -6.50
C LEU A 112 26.39 34.00 -6.03
N ALA A 113 26.57 34.17 -4.73
CA ALA A 113 27.54 35.09 -4.18
C ALA A 113 28.96 34.84 -4.69
N HIS A 114 29.35 33.56 -4.82
CA HIS A 114 30.63 33.19 -5.43
C HIS A 114 30.70 33.56 -6.91
N VAL A 115 29.63 33.37 -7.68
CA VAL A 115 29.56 33.79 -9.10
C VAL A 115 29.67 35.30 -9.21
N ASP A 116 28.96 36.03 -8.36
CA ASP A 116 29.01 37.51 -8.35
C ASP A 116 30.40 38.02 -8.02
N SER A 117 31.11 37.39 -7.07
CA SER A 117 32.49 37.72 -6.75
C SER A 117 33.46 37.49 -7.93
N LEU A 118 33.21 36.44 -8.71
CA LEU A 118 33.98 36.14 -9.92
C LEU A 118 33.62 37.12 -11.05
N ALA A 119 32.35 37.45 -11.22
CA ALA A 119 31.87 38.34 -12.27
C ALA A 119 32.32 39.79 -12.06
N SER A 120 32.31 40.26 -10.80
CA SER A 120 32.75 41.60 -10.45
C SER A 120 34.24 41.86 -10.71
N ALA A 121 35.05 40.79 -10.78
CA ALA A 121 36.47 40.93 -11.14
C ALA A 121 36.73 41.21 -12.63
N VAL A 122 35.67 41.16 -13.46
CA VAL A 122 35.76 41.41 -14.93
C VAL A 122 34.86 42.58 -15.26
N PRO A 123 35.41 43.67 -15.89
CA PRO A 123 34.58 44.79 -16.35
C PRO A 123 33.50 44.33 -17.33
N LEU A 124 32.27 44.85 -17.14
CA LEU A 124 31.15 44.58 -18.03
C LEU A 124 31.48 44.98 -19.49
N GLY A 125 31.21 44.06 -20.40
CA GLY A 125 31.43 44.27 -21.83
C GLY A 125 32.86 44.03 -22.32
N GLN A 126 33.81 43.55 -21.48
CA GLN A 126 35.14 43.23 -21.94
C GLN A 126 35.16 41.98 -22.84
N PRO A 127 35.51 42.11 -24.12
CA PRO A 127 35.53 40.96 -25.02
C PRO A 127 36.75 40.06 -24.75
N ILE A 128 36.60 38.76 -25.02
CA ILE A 128 37.70 37.82 -25.02
C ILE A 128 38.52 38.06 -26.31
N LEU A 129 39.76 38.51 -26.18
CA LEU A 129 40.61 38.72 -27.32
C LEU A 129 41.19 37.39 -27.84
N VAL A 130 40.70 37.00 -29.02
CA VAL A 130 41.12 35.73 -29.68
C VAL A 130 42.58 35.83 -30.13
N GLY A 131 43.39 34.81 -29.88
CA GLY A 131 44.82 34.81 -30.21
C GLY A 131 45.72 35.53 -29.20
N HIS A 132 45.16 36.24 -28.21
CA HIS A 132 45.92 36.91 -27.18
C HIS A 132 46.36 35.93 -26.06
N HIS A 133 47.51 36.16 -25.44
CA HIS A 133 48.02 35.28 -24.37
C HIS A 133 47.05 35.13 -23.19
N SER A 134 46.14 36.06 -22.95
CA SER A 134 45.15 36.03 -21.90
C SER A 134 43.88 35.23 -22.27
N GLU A 135 43.67 34.88 -23.54
CA GLU A 135 42.48 34.21 -24.02
C GLU A 135 42.16 32.95 -23.21
N ARG A 136 43.14 32.09 -23.00
CA ARG A 136 42.97 30.82 -22.25
C ARG A 136 42.52 31.06 -20.81
N ARG A 137 42.96 32.13 -20.16
CA ARG A 137 42.57 32.51 -18.80
C ARG A 137 41.12 33.08 -18.81
N ALA A 138 40.82 33.95 -19.74
CA ALA A 138 39.50 34.56 -19.88
C ALA A 138 38.42 33.51 -20.17
N ARG A 139 38.68 32.55 -21.06
CA ARG A 139 37.75 31.45 -21.35
C ARG A 139 37.52 30.57 -20.11
N ARG A 140 38.57 30.22 -19.37
CA ARG A 140 38.41 29.47 -18.11
C ARG A 140 37.62 30.22 -17.06
N HIS A 141 37.79 31.52 -16.99
CA HIS A 141 37.05 32.38 -16.08
C HIS A 141 35.54 32.43 -16.43
N ALA A 142 35.22 32.67 -17.70
CA ALA A 142 33.85 32.63 -18.21
C ALA A 142 33.19 31.25 -17.95
N GLN A 143 33.91 30.14 -18.16
CA GLN A 143 33.40 28.80 -17.88
C GLN A 143 33.16 28.57 -16.39
N LYS A 144 33.97 29.14 -15.48
CA LYS A 144 33.71 29.07 -14.03
C LYS A 144 32.45 29.83 -13.65
N ILE A 145 32.20 31.02 -14.21
CA ILE A 145 30.99 31.78 -13.98
C ILE A 145 29.76 31.00 -14.49
N GLU A 146 29.82 30.50 -15.72
CA GLU A 146 28.73 29.71 -16.29
C GLU A 146 28.42 28.43 -15.48
N SER A 147 29.43 27.67 -15.09
CA SER A 147 29.27 26.47 -14.30
C SER A 147 28.75 26.77 -12.89
N GLY A 148 29.20 27.84 -12.27
CA GLY A 148 28.71 28.33 -10.99
C GLY A 148 27.24 28.75 -11.05
N MET A 149 26.83 29.47 -12.09
CA MET A 149 25.45 29.87 -12.31
C MET A 149 24.55 28.63 -12.51
N LYS A 150 24.96 27.68 -13.36
CA LYS A 150 24.23 26.41 -13.53
C LYS A 150 24.06 25.65 -12.21
N ARG A 151 25.09 25.66 -11.38
CA ARG A 151 25.02 25.03 -10.05
C ARG A 151 24.05 25.74 -9.13
N ALA A 152 24.06 27.08 -9.10
CA ALA A 152 23.16 27.87 -8.28
C ALA A 152 21.69 27.63 -8.67
N VAL A 153 21.37 27.67 -9.97
CA VAL A 153 20.01 27.37 -10.48
C VAL A 153 19.59 25.94 -10.11
N MET A 154 20.44 24.96 -10.30
CA MET A 154 20.14 23.56 -9.93
C MET A 154 19.88 23.41 -8.43
N LEU A 155 20.57 24.13 -7.57
CA LEU A 155 20.35 24.11 -6.12
C LEU A 155 19.04 24.79 -5.74
N PHE A 156 18.71 25.90 -6.40
CA PHE A 156 17.44 26.58 -6.24
C PHE A 156 16.24 25.69 -6.63
N GLU A 157 16.28 25.07 -7.80
CA GLU A 157 15.25 24.12 -8.25
C GLU A 157 15.08 22.95 -7.27
N ARG A 158 16.18 22.48 -6.67
CA ARG A 158 16.13 21.43 -5.63
C ARG A 158 15.50 21.94 -4.34
N ALA A 159 15.72 23.18 -3.95
CA ALA A 159 15.07 23.79 -2.79
C ALA A 159 13.55 23.84 -3.01
N GLU A 160 13.10 24.37 -4.15
CA GLU A 160 11.67 24.39 -4.51
C GLU A 160 11.06 22.99 -4.54
N TYR A 161 11.76 22.00 -5.09
CA TYR A 161 11.29 20.60 -5.10
C TYR A 161 11.04 20.07 -3.69
N TRP A 162 11.94 20.33 -2.75
CA TRP A 162 11.78 19.86 -1.37
C TRP A 162 10.66 20.60 -0.65
N GLU A 163 10.50 21.88 -0.87
CA GLU A 163 9.39 22.68 -0.34
C GLU A 163 8.03 22.13 -0.82
N GLN A 164 7.91 21.88 -2.12
CA GLN A 164 6.71 21.26 -2.68
C GLN A 164 6.42 19.87 -2.06
N ARG A 165 7.48 19.10 -1.77
CA ARG A 165 7.38 17.79 -1.12
C ARG A 165 6.91 17.92 0.33
N ALA A 166 7.37 18.92 1.07
CA ALA A 166 6.92 19.21 2.42
C ALA A 166 5.42 19.51 2.45
N GLN A 167 5.01 20.45 1.61
CA GLN A 167 3.59 20.82 1.48
C GLN A 167 2.71 19.65 1.02
N ALA A 168 3.20 18.81 0.09
CA ALA A 168 2.47 17.65 -0.38
C ALA A 168 2.29 16.61 0.74
N SER A 169 3.27 16.45 1.65
CA SER A 169 3.16 15.57 2.81
C SER A 169 2.03 15.98 3.73
N LEU A 170 1.94 17.26 4.09
CA LEU A 170 0.88 17.80 4.94
C LEU A 170 -0.50 17.75 4.25
N ARG A 171 -0.57 18.10 2.97
CA ARG A 171 -1.82 17.97 2.19
C ARG A 171 -2.32 16.54 2.14
N HIS A 172 -1.43 15.55 2.05
CA HIS A 172 -1.80 14.15 2.06
C HIS A 172 -2.37 13.72 3.42
N ALA A 173 -1.79 14.17 4.56
CA ALA A 173 -2.33 13.89 5.88
C ALA A 173 -3.75 14.46 6.02
N LYS A 174 -3.92 15.76 5.76
CA LYS A 174 -5.23 16.44 5.78
C LYS A 174 -6.25 15.78 4.85
N TYR A 175 -5.83 15.32 3.66
CA TYR A 175 -6.73 14.60 2.75
C TYR A 175 -7.24 13.29 3.34
N LYS A 176 -6.37 12.52 4.04
CA LYS A 176 -6.76 11.25 4.66
C LYS A 176 -7.72 11.41 5.83
N GLU A 177 -7.67 12.52 6.53
CA GLU A 177 -8.54 12.85 7.66
C GLU A 177 -9.93 13.33 7.24
N ARG A 178 -10.08 13.75 5.98
CA ARG A 178 -11.37 14.24 5.49
C ARG A 178 -12.49 13.25 5.72
N PRO A 179 -13.66 13.69 6.22
CA PRO A 179 -14.79 12.82 6.51
C PRO A 179 -15.28 12.01 5.29
N ASP A 180 -15.30 12.61 4.11
CA ASP A 180 -15.72 11.94 2.87
C ASP A 180 -14.74 10.82 2.44
N VAL A 181 -13.44 11.01 2.70
CA VAL A 181 -12.40 9.99 2.41
C VAL A 181 -12.49 8.85 3.42
N ARG A 182 -12.67 9.19 4.72
CA ARG A 182 -12.83 8.23 5.81
C ARG A 182 -14.11 7.39 5.60
N TYR A 183 -15.21 8.00 5.23
CA TYR A 183 -16.46 7.30 4.91
C TYR A 183 -16.27 6.28 3.76
N ARG A 184 -15.59 6.67 2.68
CA ARG A 184 -15.28 5.74 1.57
C ARG A 184 -14.39 4.58 2.02
N ARG A 185 -13.48 4.82 2.95
CA ARG A 185 -12.63 3.79 3.56
C ARG A 185 -13.46 2.82 4.39
N ILE A 186 -14.37 3.32 5.22
CA ILE A 186 -15.35 2.51 5.98
C ILE A 186 -16.12 1.60 5.04
N LYS A 187 -16.70 2.15 3.96
CA LYS A 187 -17.47 1.34 2.98
C LYS A 187 -16.61 0.25 2.33
N LYS A 188 -15.33 0.51 2.08
CA LYS A 188 -14.42 -0.50 1.57
C LYS A 188 -14.15 -1.61 2.60
N ILE A 189 -13.89 -1.25 3.85
CA ILE A 189 -13.65 -2.23 4.93
C ILE A 189 -14.91 -3.07 5.17
N GLU A 190 -16.10 -2.47 5.18
CA GLU A 190 -17.37 -3.20 5.28
C GLU A 190 -17.58 -4.21 4.13
N ALA A 191 -17.13 -3.89 2.93
CA ALA A 191 -17.19 -4.81 1.81
C ALA A 191 -16.22 -6.00 1.97
N GLU A 192 -14.99 -5.76 2.44
CA GLU A 192 -14.02 -6.82 2.73
C GLU A 192 -14.47 -7.69 3.91
N LEU A 193 -15.05 -7.10 4.96
CA LEU A 193 -15.65 -7.83 6.09
C LEU A 193 -16.73 -8.78 5.59
N ARG A 194 -17.72 -8.29 4.79
CA ARG A 194 -18.75 -9.15 4.22
C ARG A 194 -18.19 -10.26 3.33
N LYS A 195 -17.09 -10.01 2.64
CA LYS A 195 -16.40 -11.03 1.82
C LYS A 195 -15.83 -12.13 2.71
N SER A 196 -15.10 -11.79 3.78
CA SER A 196 -14.56 -12.77 4.73
C SER A 196 -15.66 -13.56 5.43
N GLN A 197 -16.75 -12.93 5.84
CA GLN A 197 -17.91 -13.61 6.41
C GLN A 197 -18.55 -14.61 5.43
N LYS A 198 -18.64 -14.26 4.14
CA LYS A 198 -19.12 -15.19 3.11
C LYS A 198 -18.18 -16.38 2.90
N HIS A 199 -16.86 -16.18 3.03
CA HIS A 199 -15.90 -17.27 2.97
C HIS A 199 -16.08 -18.22 4.16
N ILE A 200 -16.27 -17.70 5.37
CA ILE A 200 -16.55 -18.50 6.57
C ILE A 200 -17.82 -19.32 6.37
N ALA A 201 -18.94 -18.66 6.05
CA ALA A 201 -20.24 -19.33 5.85
C ALA A 201 -20.17 -20.41 4.75
N ARG A 202 -19.41 -20.16 3.67
CA ARG A 202 -19.17 -21.18 2.64
C ARG A 202 -18.39 -22.37 3.19
N SER A 203 -17.31 -22.13 3.93
CA SER A 203 -16.49 -23.19 4.52
C SER A 203 -17.26 -24.00 5.56
N GLU A 204 -18.07 -23.36 6.40
CA GLU A 204 -18.96 -24.02 7.37
C GLU A 204 -19.97 -24.92 6.66
N LYS A 205 -20.58 -24.46 5.57
CA LYS A 205 -21.50 -25.26 4.78
C LYS A 205 -20.84 -26.52 4.23
N TYR A 206 -19.64 -26.40 3.63
CA TYR A 206 -18.91 -27.58 3.14
C TYR A 206 -18.47 -28.49 4.27
N MET A 207 -18.00 -27.94 5.38
CA MET A 207 -17.61 -28.72 6.55
C MET A 207 -18.79 -29.51 7.11
N THR A 208 -20.00 -28.96 7.13
CA THR A 208 -21.21 -29.66 7.52
C THR A 208 -21.50 -30.84 6.57
N MET A 209 -21.32 -30.65 5.26
CA MET A 209 -21.50 -31.74 4.28
C MET A 209 -20.47 -32.84 4.48
N TRP A 210 -19.19 -32.50 4.67
CA TRP A 210 -18.11 -33.47 4.89
C TRP A 210 -18.24 -34.21 6.22
N ARG A 211 -18.86 -33.63 7.26
CA ARG A 211 -19.12 -34.26 8.55
C ARG A 211 -20.37 -35.15 8.59
N ALA A 212 -21.22 -35.05 7.56
CA ALA A 212 -22.47 -35.80 7.53
C ALA A 212 -22.21 -37.33 7.58
N GLN A 213 -22.96 -38.03 8.41
CA GLN A 213 -22.84 -39.50 8.54
C GLN A 213 -23.37 -40.26 7.31
N THR A 214 -24.26 -39.61 6.55
CA THR A 214 -24.87 -40.14 5.33
C THR A 214 -24.02 -39.93 4.07
N LEU A 215 -22.79 -39.40 4.24
CA LEU A 215 -21.91 -39.11 3.13
C LEU A 215 -21.31 -40.38 2.59
N ASP A 216 -21.67 -40.80 1.38
CA ASP A 216 -21.10 -41.91 0.64
C ASP A 216 -20.06 -41.44 -0.39
N LEU A 217 -19.34 -42.36 -1.03
CA LEU A 217 -18.31 -42.05 -2.02
C LEU A 217 -18.84 -41.20 -3.20
N LYS A 218 -20.07 -41.51 -3.67
CA LYS A 218 -20.68 -40.78 -4.78
C LYS A 218 -20.96 -39.33 -4.42
N MET A 219 -21.51 -39.10 -3.24
CA MET A 219 -21.75 -37.75 -2.70
C MET A 219 -20.45 -37.01 -2.40
N ALA A 220 -19.43 -37.71 -1.91
CA ALA A 220 -18.11 -37.13 -1.67
C ALA A 220 -17.45 -36.64 -2.96
N LEU A 221 -17.53 -37.41 -4.05
CA LEU A 221 -17.09 -36.98 -5.37
C LEU A 221 -17.85 -35.75 -5.87
N LEU A 222 -19.16 -35.72 -5.67
CA LEU A 222 -19.98 -34.56 -6.05
C LEU A 222 -19.58 -33.31 -5.21
N VAL A 223 -19.46 -33.43 -3.89
CA VAL A 223 -19.08 -32.33 -3.02
C VAL A 223 -17.68 -31.85 -3.35
N SER A 224 -16.70 -32.72 -3.52
CA SER A 224 -15.32 -32.35 -3.85
C SER A 224 -15.18 -31.61 -5.18
N ASN A 225 -16.03 -31.92 -6.16
CA ASN A 225 -16.05 -31.23 -7.45
C ASN A 225 -16.48 -29.75 -7.33
N TYR A 226 -17.41 -29.43 -6.43
CA TYR A 226 -17.87 -28.06 -6.19
C TYR A 226 -17.07 -27.30 -5.13
N ASP A 227 -16.41 -28.01 -4.24
CA ASP A 227 -15.65 -27.43 -3.13
C ASP A 227 -14.31 -26.83 -3.59
N HIS A 228 -13.74 -27.39 -4.66
CA HIS A 228 -12.48 -26.93 -5.27
C HIS A 228 -11.31 -26.82 -4.28
N ILE A 229 -11.11 -27.81 -3.44
CA ILE A 229 -9.94 -27.88 -2.58
C ILE A 229 -8.71 -28.22 -3.42
N HIS A 230 -7.84 -27.22 -3.60
CA HIS A 230 -6.57 -27.36 -4.32
C HIS A 230 -5.42 -26.98 -3.40
N ALA A 231 -4.29 -27.62 -3.54
CA ALA A 231 -3.01 -27.24 -2.92
C ALA A 231 -3.04 -27.06 -1.38
N CYS A 232 -4.15 -27.37 -0.72
CA CYS A 232 -4.29 -27.27 0.73
C CYS A 232 -3.73 -28.48 1.46
N PHE A 233 -3.42 -29.56 0.74
CA PHE A 233 -2.83 -30.76 1.27
C PHE A 233 -1.59 -31.13 0.47
N THR A 234 -0.53 -31.43 1.16
CA THR A 234 0.61 -32.15 0.62
C THR A 234 0.42 -33.60 1.02
N LEU A 235 0.22 -34.47 0.05
CA LEU A 235 0.33 -35.90 0.30
C LEU A 235 1.82 -36.24 0.23
N ASP A 236 2.35 -36.91 1.23
CA ASP A 236 3.74 -37.41 1.26
C ASP A 236 4.08 -38.32 0.05
N LYS A 237 3.05 -38.87 -0.58
CA LYS A 237 3.13 -39.72 -1.77
C LYS A 237 3.24 -38.93 -3.10
N TYR A 238 3.04 -37.61 -3.08
CA TYR A 238 3.22 -36.77 -4.26
C TYR A 238 4.50 -35.96 -4.13
N PRO A 239 5.64 -36.46 -4.64
CA PRO A 239 6.82 -35.63 -4.76
C PRO A 239 6.48 -34.43 -5.67
N ARG A 240 6.71 -33.21 -5.16
CA ARG A 240 6.61 -32.02 -6.01
C ARG A 240 7.63 -32.15 -7.11
N PRO A 241 7.25 -32.02 -8.41
CA PRO A 241 8.22 -31.97 -9.48
C PRO A 241 9.24 -30.84 -9.18
N ALA A 242 10.50 -31.08 -9.50
CA ALA A 242 11.59 -30.13 -9.27
C ALA A 242 11.41 -28.82 -10.06
N GLU A 243 10.63 -28.85 -11.14
CA GLU A 243 10.31 -27.68 -11.97
C GLU A 243 9.02 -27.01 -11.51
N LYS A 244 9.15 -25.74 -11.17
CA LYS A 244 8.09 -24.94 -10.56
C LYS A 244 7.09 -24.38 -11.59
N SER A 245 6.17 -25.17 -12.06
CA SER A 245 4.90 -24.59 -12.50
C SER A 245 3.99 -24.39 -11.28
N GLN A 246 3.26 -23.29 -11.26
CA GLN A 246 2.31 -22.96 -10.18
C GLN A 246 1.23 -24.04 -9.98
N TYR A 247 1.04 -24.90 -10.97
CA TYR A 247 0.01 -25.95 -11.04
C TYR A 247 0.59 -27.36 -11.04
N GLU A 248 1.89 -27.54 -11.25
CA GLU A 248 2.54 -28.84 -11.23
C GLU A 248 2.74 -29.30 -9.78
N GLY A 249 2.25 -30.50 -9.47
CA GLY A 249 2.35 -31.13 -8.17
C GLY A 249 1.24 -30.76 -7.18
N SER A 250 0.23 -29.97 -7.56
CA SER A 250 -1.01 -29.81 -6.79
C SER A 250 -2.15 -30.55 -7.47
N MET A 251 -2.64 -31.60 -6.81
CA MET A 251 -3.83 -32.31 -7.26
C MET A 251 -5.07 -31.75 -6.56
N SER A 252 -6.20 -31.69 -7.26
CA SER A 252 -7.46 -31.38 -6.60
C SER A 252 -7.91 -32.55 -5.74
N LEU A 253 -8.62 -32.26 -4.64
CA LEU A 253 -9.19 -33.31 -3.81
C LEU A 253 -10.12 -34.25 -4.60
N HIS A 254 -10.86 -33.67 -5.55
CA HIS A 254 -11.72 -34.41 -6.46
C HIS A 254 -10.92 -35.39 -7.35
N SER A 255 -9.85 -34.95 -7.99
CA SER A 255 -9.02 -35.80 -8.83
C SER A 255 -8.37 -36.91 -8.01
N ALA A 256 -7.83 -36.58 -6.82
CA ALA A 256 -7.21 -37.58 -5.95
C ALA A 256 -8.19 -38.65 -5.49
N LEU A 257 -9.45 -38.28 -5.27
CA LEU A 257 -10.50 -39.23 -4.86
C LEU A 257 -11.03 -39.99 -6.07
N SER A 258 -11.16 -39.40 -7.25
CA SER A 258 -11.66 -40.07 -8.48
C SER A 258 -10.64 -41.04 -9.07
N GLU A 259 -9.35 -40.80 -8.87
CA GLU A 259 -8.24 -41.65 -9.30
C GLU A 259 -7.87 -42.72 -8.22
N GLU A 260 -8.66 -42.83 -7.15
CA GLU A 260 -8.47 -43.75 -6.04
C GLU A 260 -7.08 -43.65 -5.35
N ILE A 261 -6.45 -42.49 -5.44
CA ILE A 261 -5.14 -42.25 -4.84
C ILE A 261 -5.26 -42.04 -3.34
N ILE A 262 -6.38 -41.51 -2.88
CA ILE A 262 -6.75 -41.36 -1.47
C ILE A 262 -8.06 -42.08 -1.19
N THR A 263 -8.19 -42.58 0.03
CA THR A 263 -9.43 -43.19 0.49
C THR A 263 -10.47 -42.09 0.79
N PHE A 264 -11.73 -42.51 0.84
CA PHE A 264 -12.83 -41.61 1.22
C PHE A 264 -12.61 -40.98 2.61
N GLU A 265 -12.14 -41.75 3.59
CA GLU A 265 -11.87 -41.21 4.92
C GLU A 265 -10.73 -40.20 4.93
N GLN A 266 -9.66 -40.46 4.20
CA GLN A 266 -8.57 -39.50 4.03
C GLN A 266 -9.05 -38.22 3.37
N ALA A 267 -9.88 -38.29 2.33
CA ALA A 267 -10.44 -37.14 1.67
C ALA A 267 -11.31 -36.30 2.61
N ARG A 268 -12.13 -36.96 3.44
CA ARG A 268 -12.95 -36.35 4.47
C ARG A 268 -12.12 -35.58 5.49
N ASP A 269 -11.07 -36.20 6.03
CA ASP A 269 -10.19 -35.58 7.02
C ASP A 269 -9.39 -34.40 6.43
N ILE A 270 -8.93 -34.50 5.19
CA ILE A 270 -8.24 -33.43 4.48
C ILE A 270 -9.18 -32.25 4.29
N ALA A 271 -10.42 -32.50 3.84
CA ALA A 271 -11.40 -31.45 3.62
C ALA A 271 -11.75 -30.71 4.92
N ILE A 272 -12.04 -31.45 5.99
CA ILE A 272 -12.36 -30.88 7.31
C ILE A 272 -11.21 -29.99 7.80
N ARG A 273 -9.98 -30.49 7.82
CA ARG A 273 -8.80 -29.71 8.24
C ARG A 273 -8.57 -28.47 7.37
N CYS A 274 -8.83 -28.56 6.08
CA CYS A 274 -8.70 -27.45 5.16
C CYS A 274 -9.72 -26.35 5.47
N HIS A 275 -10.98 -26.72 5.72
CA HIS A 275 -12.02 -25.76 6.08
C HIS A 275 -11.80 -25.15 7.46
N GLU A 276 -11.40 -25.93 8.47
CA GLU A 276 -11.06 -25.42 9.80
C GLU A 276 -9.94 -24.38 9.73
N ARG A 277 -8.87 -24.68 9.00
CA ARG A 277 -7.79 -23.71 8.77
C ARG A 277 -8.29 -22.43 8.06
N THR A 278 -9.16 -22.59 7.07
CA THR A 278 -9.73 -21.47 6.33
C THR A 278 -10.62 -20.62 7.23
N ILE A 279 -11.48 -21.23 8.05
CA ILE A 279 -12.35 -20.54 9.00
C ILE A 279 -11.51 -19.76 10.00
N ASN A 280 -10.53 -20.39 10.63
CA ASN A 280 -9.64 -19.74 11.60
C ASN A 280 -8.88 -18.56 10.98
N HIS A 281 -8.36 -18.73 9.76
CA HIS A 281 -7.68 -17.66 9.05
C HIS A 281 -8.63 -16.50 8.71
N GLN A 282 -9.83 -16.79 8.21
CA GLN A 282 -10.81 -15.76 7.87
C GLN A 282 -11.39 -15.06 9.12
N GLN A 283 -11.51 -15.78 10.24
CA GLN A 283 -11.96 -15.20 11.51
C GLN A 283 -11.00 -14.12 12.01
N ARG A 284 -9.68 -14.31 11.85
CA ARG A 284 -8.68 -13.27 12.17
C ARG A 284 -8.89 -12.01 11.32
N TRP A 285 -9.20 -12.17 10.01
CA TRP A 285 -9.55 -11.05 9.13
C TRP A 285 -10.83 -10.35 9.57
N VAL A 286 -11.86 -11.11 9.97
CA VAL A 286 -13.12 -10.54 10.49
C VAL A 286 -12.85 -9.70 11.72
N ASN A 287 -12.11 -10.22 12.70
CA ASN A 287 -11.77 -9.50 13.92
C ASN A 287 -10.99 -8.21 13.61
N HIS A 288 -9.99 -8.31 12.75
CA HIS A 288 -9.22 -7.15 12.31
C HIS A 288 -10.08 -6.07 11.63
N TYR A 289 -10.97 -6.46 10.71
CA TYR A 289 -11.87 -5.53 10.05
C TYR A 289 -12.88 -4.90 11.02
N GLN A 290 -13.39 -5.66 12.00
CA GLN A 290 -14.30 -5.14 13.02
C GLN A 290 -13.62 -4.08 13.89
N ASN A 291 -12.43 -4.38 14.41
CA ASN A 291 -11.64 -3.43 15.21
C ASN A 291 -11.32 -2.17 14.42
N ARG A 292 -10.90 -2.33 13.18
CA ARG A 292 -10.60 -1.20 12.32
C ARG A 292 -11.84 -0.37 11.96
N LEU A 293 -13.00 -1.01 11.76
CA LEU A 293 -14.27 -0.30 11.55
C LEU A 293 -14.68 0.50 12.76
N ALA A 294 -14.51 -0.07 13.97
CA ALA A 294 -14.78 0.65 15.22
C ALA A 294 -13.92 1.92 15.31
N TYR A 295 -12.62 1.79 15.07
CA TYR A 295 -11.69 2.93 15.04
C TYR A 295 -12.09 3.99 14.00
N GLU A 296 -12.30 3.60 12.73
CA GLU A 296 -12.62 4.54 11.66
C GLU A 296 -13.97 5.26 11.88
N ARG A 297 -14.94 4.58 12.51
CA ARG A 297 -16.24 5.18 12.87
C ARG A 297 -16.09 6.15 14.04
N ALA A 298 -15.34 5.82 15.07
CA ALA A 298 -15.03 6.72 16.19
C ALA A 298 -14.42 8.02 15.68
N MET A 299 -13.35 7.91 14.90
CA MET A 299 -12.66 9.05 14.29
C MET A 299 -13.53 9.86 13.31
N LEU A 300 -14.49 9.20 12.63
CA LEU A 300 -15.45 9.90 11.77
C LEU A 300 -16.43 10.73 12.60
N ASN A 301 -16.91 10.18 13.71
CA ASN A 301 -17.84 10.85 14.62
C ASN A 301 -17.19 12.06 15.30
N GLU A 302 -15.94 11.94 15.75
CA GLU A 302 -15.15 13.04 16.30
C GLU A 302 -15.02 14.22 15.33
N ASN A 303 -14.87 13.93 14.04
CA ASN A 303 -14.80 14.94 12.98
C ASN A 303 -16.16 15.43 12.48
N GLY A 304 -17.23 15.27 13.27
CA GLY A 304 -18.57 15.77 12.97
C GLY A 304 -19.40 14.89 12.01
N GLY A 305 -18.91 13.66 11.73
CA GLY A 305 -19.62 12.71 10.87
C GLY A 305 -19.66 13.12 9.39
N VAL A 306 -20.28 12.27 8.59
CA VAL A 306 -20.67 12.66 7.22
C VAL A 306 -22.09 13.19 7.28
N VAL A 307 -22.26 14.47 7.04
CA VAL A 307 -23.59 15.01 6.72
C VAL A 307 -24.00 14.36 5.39
N THR A 308 -24.67 13.22 5.48
CA THR A 308 -25.42 12.69 4.36
C THR A 308 -26.51 13.72 4.12
N ARG A 309 -26.28 14.61 3.16
CA ARG A 309 -27.41 15.32 2.56
C ARG A 309 -28.27 14.24 1.96
N THR A 310 -29.30 13.81 2.66
CA THR A 310 -30.45 13.18 2.08
C THR A 310 -30.97 14.19 1.07
N GLN A 311 -30.63 14.00 -0.19
CA GLN A 311 -31.21 14.77 -1.25
C GLN A 311 -32.66 14.27 -1.32
N GLU A 312 -33.57 15.02 -0.76
CA GLU A 312 -34.97 14.85 -1.02
C GLU A 312 -35.16 15.20 -2.50
N PHE A 313 -35.48 14.20 -3.27
CA PHE A 313 -35.79 14.38 -4.67
C PHE A 313 -37.21 14.96 -4.74
N GLU A 314 -37.31 16.20 -5.14
CA GLU A 314 -38.60 16.81 -5.41
C GLU A 314 -39.18 16.23 -6.71
N PRO A 315 -40.50 15.89 -6.73
CA PRO A 315 -41.18 15.50 -7.97
C PRO A 315 -41.00 16.58 -9.05
N GLY A 316 -40.58 16.21 -10.25
CA GLY A 316 -40.26 17.14 -11.32
C GLY A 316 -38.76 17.53 -11.44
N GLY A 317 -37.90 17.07 -10.52
CA GLY A 317 -36.46 17.25 -10.62
C GLY A 317 -35.86 16.52 -11.84
N GLN A 318 -34.76 17.03 -12.36
CA GLN A 318 -34.04 16.42 -13.48
C GLN A 318 -32.73 15.77 -13.00
N VAL A 319 -32.44 14.57 -13.48
CA VAL A 319 -31.20 13.84 -13.23
C VAL A 319 -30.43 13.64 -14.53
N LEU A 320 -29.17 14.00 -14.53
CA LEU A 320 -28.29 13.77 -15.68
C LEU A 320 -27.78 12.32 -15.68
N SER A 321 -28.24 11.52 -16.63
CA SER A 321 -27.79 10.14 -16.85
C SER A 321 -27.22 10.00 -18.25
N ARG A 322 -25.96 9.54 -18.37
CA ARG A 322 -25.25 9.32 -19.64
C ARG A 322 -25.18 10.53 -20.59
N GLY A 323 -25.23 11.73 -20.04
CA GLY A 323 -25.22 12.97 -20.82
C GLY A 323 -26.63 13.47 -21.23
N GLU A 324 -27.69 12.78 -20.87
CA GLU A 324 -29.08 13.13 -21.10
C GLU A 324 -29.75 13.52 -19.78
N TRP A 325 -30.58 14.57 -19.84
CA TRP A 325 -31.40 14.99 -18.72
C TRP A 325 -32.71 14.18 -18.69
N LEU A 326 -32.91 13.43 -17.62
CA LEU A 326 -34.09 12.65 -17.38
C LEU A 326 -34.96 13.37 -16.32
N SER A 327 -36.22 13.59 -16.63
CA SER A 327 -37.22 14.11 -15.67
C SER A 327 -38.12 12.98 -15.22
N GLY A 328 -38.29 12.83 -13.91
CA GLY A 328 -39.19 11.84 -13.31
C GLY A 328 -40.30 12.53 -12.55
N THR A 329 -41.55 12.06 -12.73
CA THR A 329 -42.75 12.61 -12.08
C THR A 329 -43.04 12.00 -10.71
N SER A 330 -42.45 10.82 -10.42
CA SER A 330 -42.55 10.16 -9.11
C SER A 330 -41.33 9.34 -8.75
N PHE A 331 -41.11 9.06 -7.46
CA PHE A 331 -40.04 8.20 -6.98
C PHE A 331 -40.17 6.74 -7.50
N ALA A 332 -41.39 6.32 -7.83
CA ALA A 332 -41.69 5.00 -8.38
C ALA A 332 -41.17 4.86 -9.82
N ASP A 333 -41.13 5.91 -10.62
CA ASP A 333 -40.63 5.90 -12.01
C ASP A 333 -39.15 5.63 -12.08
N TRP A 334 -38.40 6.02 -11.07
CA TRP A 334 -36.94 5.74 -10.98
C TRP A 334 -36.61 4.31 -10.54
N SER A 335 -37.57 3.62 -9.89
CA SER A 335 -37.39 2.25 -9.42
C SER A 335 -37.70 1.19 -10.50
N VAL A 336 -38.59 1.48 -11.43
CA VAL A 336 -39.04 0.53 -12.46
C VAL A 336 -38.08 0.43 -13.66
N THR A 337 -37.37 1.51 -14.01
CA THR A 337 -36.34 1.50 -15.05
C THR A 337 -34.99 0.94 -14.59
N GLY A 338 -34.87 0.62 -13.31
CA GLY A 338 -33.63 0.30 -12.61
C GLY A 338 -33.23 -1.17 -12.56
N ARG A 339 -33.45 -2.00 -13.59
CA ARG A 339 -32.53 -3.12 -13.81
C ARG A 339 -31.21 -2.59 -14.36
N VAL A 340 -30.59 -1.68 -13.63
CA VAL A 340 -29.21 -1.26 -13.89
C VAL A 340 -28.30 -2.34 -13.35
N ARG A 341 -27.71 -3.13 -14.27
CA ARG A 341 -26.56 -3.96 -13.95
C ARG A 341 -25.54 -3.08 -13.21
N ARG A 342 -25.24 -3.45 -11.97
CA ARG A 342 -24.25 -2.78 -11.09
C ARG A 342 -22.89 -2.72 -11.78
N LYS A 343 -22.65 -1.67 -12.53
CA LYS A 343 -21.31 -1.22 -12.90
C LYS A 343 -21.43 0.12 -13.66
N ARG A 344 -21.58 1.25 -12.93
CA ARG A 344 -20.99 2.54 -13.31
C ARG A 344 -21.37 3.61 -12.29
N ARG A 345 -20.39 4.41 -11.91
CA ARG A 345 -20.51 5.53 -10.96
C ARG A 345 -21.38 6.63 -11.60
N TYR A 346 -22.49 6.97 -10.97
CA TYR A 346 -23.24 8.16 -11.35
C TYR A 346 -22.64 9.39 -10.68
N ARG A 347 -22.32 10.39 -11.45
CA ARG A 347 -21.96 11.72 -10.99
C ARG A 347 -23.21 12.60 -11.12
N MET A 348 -23.87 12.86 -10.00
CA MET A 348 -24.93 13.86 -9.97
C MET A 348 -24.33 15.26 -10.03
N ILE A 349 -24.71 16.05 -11.03
CA ILE A 349 -24.40 17.46 -11.12
C ILE A 349 -25.73 18.20 -10.97
N LEU A 350 -25.92 18.87 -9.83
CA LEU A 350 -27.05 19.77 -9.63
C LEU A 350 -26.76 21.09 -10.35
N SER A 351 -27.60 21.50 -11.26
CA SER A 351 -27.58 22.84 -11.83
C SER A 351 -28.25 23.84 -10.91
N SER A 352 -27.50 24.38 -9.93
CA SER A 352 -27.83 25.71 -9.41
C SER A 352 -27.19 26.72 -10.38
N GLY A 353 -27.99 27.63 -10.92
CA GLY A 353 -27.58 28.60 -11.91
C GLY A 353 -26.42 29.48 -11.43
N ALA A 354 -25.21 29.11 -11.78
CA ALA A 354 -24.00 29.90 -11.62
C ALA A 354 -23.16 29.78 -12.90
N ARG A 355 -22.97 30.93 -13.46
CA ARG A 355 -22.22 31.29 -14.69
C ARG A 355 -21.07 30.35 -15.04
N ARG A 356 -21.12 29.86 -16.29
CA ARG A 356 -19.99 29.21 -16.98
C ARG A 356 -18.77 30.13 -16.96
N ARG A 357 -17.72 29.78 -16.22
CA ARG A 357 -16.37 30.19 -16.55
C ARG A 357 -15.79 29.17 -17.52
N ARG A 358 -15.49 29.62 -18.73
CA ARG A 358 -14.73 28.86 -19.73
C ARG A 358 -13.34 28.62 -19.16
N PHE A 359 -13.00 27.37 -18.90
CA PHE A 359 -11.60 26.96 -18.76
C PHE A 359 -11.03 26.78 -20.16
N SER A 360 -10.08 27.63 -20.48
CA SER A 360 -9.27 27.60 -21.70
C SER A 360 -8.51 26.29 -21.81
N ARG A 361 -8.47 25.79 -23.02
CA ARG A 361 -7.72 24.64 -23.50
C ARG A 361 -6.27 24.71 -23.01
N TRP A 362 -5.82 23.63 -22.38
CA TRP A 362 -4.40 23.33 -22.27
C TRP A 362 -3.94 22.65 -23.56
N PRO A 363 -2.78 23.04 -24.12
CA PRO A 363 -2.29 22.44 -25.36
C PRO A 363 -1.76 21.03 -25.08
N GLN A 364 -2.29 20.08 -25.86
CA GLN A 364 -1.64 18.78 -26.02
C GLN A 364 -0.32 18.99 -26.75
N LYS A 365 0.80 18.71 -26.12
CA LYS A 365 2.06 18.41 -26.81
C LYS A 365 2.72 17.21 -26.15
N LEU A 366 2.74 16.14 -26.94
CA LEU A 366 3.80 15.16 -27.14
C LEU A 366 4.39 14.47 -25.89
N CYS A 367 3.96 13.24 -25.67
CA CYS A 367 4.89 12.14 -25.47
C CYS A 367 4.23 10.84 -25.93
N SER A 368 4.54 10.48 -27.15
CA SER A 368 4.43 9.12 -27.68
C SER A 368 5.58 8.30 -27.13
N VAL A 369 5.31 7.43 -26.18
CA VAL A 369 6.01 6.14 -26.05
C VAL A 369 4.98 5.14 -25.56
N SER A 370 4.46 4.38 -26.52
CA SER A 370 3.68 3.18 -26.28
C SER A 370 4.58 2.11 -25.71
N VAL A 371 4.27 1.63 -24.51
CA VAL A 371 4.65 0.28 -24.10
C VAL A 371 3.38 -0.46 -23.70
N CYS A 372 2.74 -1.05 -24.70
CA CYS A 372 1.81 -2.16 -24.51
C CYS A 372 2.62 -3.38 -24.07
N ARG A 373 2.44 -3.83 -22.84
CA ARG A 373 2.73 -5.22 -22.48
C ARG A 373 1.44 -6.02 -22.61
N LEU A 374 1.29 -6.66 -23.74
CA LEU A 374 0.39 -7.79 -23.92
C LEU A 374 0.97 -9.01 -23.21
N TRP A 375 0.20 -9.58 -22.31
CA TRP A 375 0.37 -10.92 -21.81
C TRP A 375 -0.21 -11.91 -22.83
N SER A 376 0.63 -12.58 -23.56
CA SER A 376 0.39 -13.91 -24.12
C SER A 376 1.73 -14.48 -24.56
N GLY A 377 2.18 -15.49 -23.84
CA GLY A 377 3.36 -16.26 -24.20
C GLY A 377 3.05 -17.19 -25.38
N THR A 378 3.86 -17.16 -26.38
CA THR A 378 4.19 -18.32 -27.23
C THR A 378 5.55 -18.04 -27.85
N TRP A 379 6.53 -18.83 -27.47
CA TRP A 379 7.81 -18.92 -28.16
C TRP A 379 7.66 -19.92 -29.30
N CYS A 380 7.91 -19.50 -30.53
CA CYS A 380 8.22 -20.38 -31.60
C CYS A 380 9.61 -20.03 -32.12
N VAL A 381 10.51 -21.00 -32.03
CA VAL A 381 11.88 -20.95 -32.54
C VAL A 381 11.83 -21.48 -33.99
N THR A 382 12.33 -20.72 -34.87
CA THR A 382 13.13 -21.17 -36.00
C THR A 382 14.27 -20.20 -36.20
#